data_0d2b8784f76e5ec729a043158c1e72c3
#
_entry.id   0d2b8784f76e5ec729a043158c1e72c3
#
_cell.length_a   1.000
_cell.length_b   1.000
_cell.length_c   1.000
_cell.angle_alpha   90.00
_cell.angle_beta   90.00
_cell.angle_gamma   90.00
#
_symmetry.space_group_name_H-M   'P 1'
#
loop_
_entity.id
_entity.type
_entity.pdbx_description
1 polymer ?
#
loop_
_entity_poly.entity_id
_entity_poly.type
_entity_poly.pdbx_seq_one_letter_code
_entity_poly.pdbx_strand_id
1 'polypeptide(L)'
;MIGNRLCAFALLSASAIIISAQPASAAKFDGTWSMTAVTTRGHCGTIPIGMGVAGGRIYSTGGSFAFYSISLGGRVSNSGSVSLKAVAGPRVAHGTGRFSRVRGSGTWKGRGPSGLCSGVWSATRS
;
A
#
# COMPACT_ATOMS: atom_id res chain seq x y z
N MET A 1 -30.76 63.25 2.12
CA MET A 1 -30.51 62.81 2.19
C MET A 1 -30.05 61.70 2.22
N ILE A 2 -29.94 61.25 2.11
CA ILE A 2 -29.63 60.34 2.20
C ILE A 2 -28.86 59.50 2.04
N GLY A 3 -28.42 59.18 2.08
CA GLY A 3 -27.71 58.52 1.99
C GLY A 3 -27.52 57.42 2.18
N ASN A 4 -27.65 56.94 1.87
CA ASN A 4 -27.55 55.83 2.00
C ASN A 4 -26.73 55.01 1.80
N ARG A 5 -26.35 54.88 2.02
CA ARG A 5 -25.59 54.17 1.98
C ARG A 5 -25.41 53.07 2.17
N LEU A 6 -25.56 52.47 1.85
CA LEU A 6 -25.45 51.43 1.94
C LEU A 6 -24.60 50.67 1.88
N CYS A 7 -24.24 50.34 2.29
CA CYS A 7 -23.46 49.64 2.57
C CYS A 7 -23.50 48.48 2.19
N ALA A 8 -23.17 48.22 1.39
CA ALA A 8 -23.05 47.12 0.96
C ALA A 8 -22.19 46.29 1.62
N PHE A 9 -22.52 45.52 2.27
CA PHE A 9 -21.74 44.72 2.76
C PHE A 9 -21.57 43.66 2.05
N ALA A 10 -20.75 43.65 1.43
CA ALA A 10 -20.09 42.66 0.95
C ALA A 10 -19.88 41.64 1.89
N LEU A 11 -20.68 40.82 1.96
CA LEU A 11 -20.47 39.80 2.57
C LEU A 11 -19.62 38.99 1.95
N LEU A 12 -18.49 39.01 2.19
CA LEU A 12 -17.58 38.15 1.96
C LEU A 12 -17.86 36.94 2.64
N SER A 13 -18.63 36.14 2.14
CA SER A 13 -18.63 34.81 2.59
C SER A 13 -17.35 34.21 2.22
N ALA A 14 -16.52 34.20 3.07
CA ALA A 14 -15.38 33.40 2.99
C ALA A 14 -15.83 31.98 3.01
N SER A 15 -16.04 31.43 1.92
CA SER A 15 -16.23 30.02 1.88
C SER A 15 -14.91 29.40 2.27
N ALA A 16 -14.87 28.90 3.42
CA ALA A 16 -13.78 28.14 3.88
C ALA A 16 -13.73 26.89 3.03
N ILE A 17 -12.83 26.86 2.13
CA ILE A 17 -12.57 25.69 1.39
C ILE A 17 -11.84 24.78 2.31
N ILE A 18 -12.53 23.84 2.84
CA ILE A 18 -11.89 22.84 3.62
C ILE A 18 -11.27 21.90 2.63
N ILE A 19 -10.03 22.12 2.35
CA ILE A 19 -9.27 21.19 1.60
C ILE A 19 -8.87 20.12 2.60
N SER A 20 -9.55 19.02 2.56
CA SER A 20 -9.06 17.91 3.31
C SER A 20 -7.81 17.44 2.60
N ALA A 21 -6.72 17.96 2.97
CA ALA A 21 -5.45 17.50 2.50
C ALA A 21 -5.22 16.13 3.09
N GLN A 22 -5.22 15.11 2.27
CA GLN A 22 -4.64 13.86 2.68
C GLN A 22 -3.20 14.16 3.06
N PRO A 23 -2.70 13.58 4.13
CA PRO A 23 -1.31 13.77 4.49
C PRO A 23 -0.47 13.47 3.25
N ALA A 24 0.29 14.44 2.80
CA ALA A 24 1.12 14.29 1.61
C ALA A 24 2.02 13.07 1.70
N SER A 25 2.31 12.62 2.92
CA SER A 25 3.12 11.45 3.17
C SER A 25 2.44 10.15 2.78
N ALA A 26 1.11 10.04 2.86
CA ALA A 26 0.41 8.81 2.48
C ALA A 26 0.46 8.57 0.97
N ALA A 27 0.53 9.63 0.16
CA ALA A 27 0.62 9.52 -1.28
C ALA A 27 2.04 9.29 -1.78
N LYS A 28 3.02 9.37 -0.91
CA LYS A 28 4.43 9.26 -1.27
C LYS A 28 4.77 7.96 -1.98
N PHE A 29 4.09 6.90 -1.62
CA PHE A 29 4.37 5.57 -2.15
C PHE A 29 3.34 5.12 -3.19
N ASP A 30 2.40 5.97 -3.55
CA ASP A 30 1.34 5.61 -4.48
C ASP A 30 1.89 5.24 -5.85
N GLY A 31 1.28 4.28 -6.48
CA GLY A 31 1.64 3.85 -7.82
C GLY A 31 1.70 2.34 -7.95
N THR A 32 2.32 1.92 -9.02
CA THR A 32 2.49 0.51 -9.36
C THR A 32 3.86 0.02 -8.91
N TRP A 33 3.87 -1.15 -8.32
CA TRP A 33 5.08 -1.77 -7.79
C TRP A 33 5.16 -3.23 -8.25
N SER A 34 6.37 -3.75 -8.34
CA SER A 34 6.61 -5.17 -8.57
C SER A 34 7.33 -5.75 -7.37
N MET A 35 6.80 -6.80 -6.81
CA MET A 35 7.35 -7.47 -5.65
C MET A 35 7.80 -8.87 -6.02
N THR A 36 8.87 -9.34 -5.40
CA THR A 36 9.32 -10.72 -5.48
C THR A 36 9.52 -11.24 -4.07
N ALA A 37 8.85 -12.32 -3.74
CA ALA A 37 9.04 -13.01 -2.46
C ALA A 37 9.94 -14.22 -2.71
N VAL A 38 11.02 -14.31 -1.96
CA VAL A 38 11.98 -15.41 -2.09
C VAL A 38 11.93 -16.26 -0.83
N THR A 39 11.74 -17.56 -1.00
CA THR A 39 11.70 -18.48 0.11
C THR A 39 13.13 -18.84 0.53
N THR A 40 13.42 -18.64 1.79
CA THR A 40 14.71 -19.05 2.38
C THR A 40 14.57 -20.26 3.29
N ARG A 41 13.36 -20.55 3.74
CA ARG A 41 13.05 -21.79 4.49
C ARG A 41 11.73 -22.34 3.98
N GLY A 42 11.70 -23.63 3.69
CA GLY A 42 10.54 -24.29 3.11
C GLY A 42 10.69 -24.41 1.60
N HIS A 43 9.60 -24.82 0.94
CA HIS A 43 9.63 -25.14 -0.49
C HIS A 43 8.61 -24.33 -1.28
N CYS A 44 8.54 -23.03 -1.04
CA CYS A 44 7.61 -22.17 -1.76
C CYS A 44 8.22 -21.44 -2.96
N GLY A 45 9.55 -21.54 -3.13
CA GLY A 45 10.22 -20.98 -4.30
C GLY A 45 10.26 -19.46 -4.34
N THR A 46 10.27 -18.92 -5.54
CA THR A 46 10.30 -17.48 -5.79
C THR A 46 8.97 -17.09 -6.40
N ILE A 47 8.34 -16.09 -5.83
CA ILE A 47 6.98 -15.72 -6.17
C ILE A 47 6.91 -14.25 -6.59
N PRO A 48 6.67 -13.98 -7.87
CA PRO A 48 6.49 -12.60 -8.32
C PRO A 48 5.05 -12.16 -8.07
N ILE A 49 4.89 -10.95 -7.58
CA ILE A 49 3.58 -10.38 -7.27
C ILE A 49 3.53 -8.95 -7.77
N GLY A 50 2.54 -8.64 -8.59
CA GLY A 50 2.26 -7.26 -8.94
C GLY A 50 1.45 -6.60 -7.83
N MET A 51 1.78 -5.38 -7.47
CA MET A 51 1.03 -4.68 -6.45
C MET A 51 0.91 -3.20 -6.77
N GLY A 52 -0.07 -2.58 -6.14
CA GLY A 52 -0.29 -1.16 -6.20
C GLY A 52 -0.40 -0.59 -4.81
N VAL A 53 -0.14 0.70 -4.70
CA VAL A 53 -0.30 1.45 -3.47
C VAL A 53 -1.15 2.67 -3.76
N ALA A 54 -2.16 2.90 -2.94
CA ALA A 54 -3.04 4.05 -3.05
C ALA A 54 -3.41 4.54 -1.65
N GLY A 55 -3.02 5.76 -1.32
CA GLY A 55 -3.31 6.34 -0.02
C GLY A 55 -2.77 5.53 1.15
N GLY A 56 -1.61 4.91 0.98
CA GLY A 56 -1.00 4.07 2.00
C GLY A 56 -1.58 2.65 2.07
N ARG A 57 -2.51 2.29 1.20
CA ARG A 57 -3.06 0.94 1.15
C ARG A 57 -2.41 0.16 0.04
N ILE A 58 -2.04 -1.06 0.35
CA ILE A 58 -1.40 -1.98 -0.59
C ILE A 58 -2.42 -2.99 -1.07
N TYR A 59 -2.39 -3.30 -2.36
CA TYR A 59 -3.28 -4.29 -2.98
C TYR A 59 -2.54 -5.02 -4.09
N SER A 60 -3.01 -6.22 -4.42
CA SER A 60 -2.41 -6.99 -5.51
C SER A 60 -3.00 -6.56 -6.85
N THR A 61 -2.16 -6.53 -7.87
CA THR A 61 -2.57 -6.30 -9.26
C THR A 61 -2.35 -7.54 -10.12
N GLY A 62 -1.66 -8.55 -9.61
CA GLY A 62 -1.43 -9.80 -10.32
C GLY A 62 -0.52 -10.71 -9.54
N GLY A 63 -0.49 -11.96 -9.94
CA GLY A 63 0.32 -12.99 -9.33
C GLY A 63 -0.50 -14.18 -8.93
N SER A 64 0.15 -15.33 -8.94
CA SER A 64 -0.49 -16.58 -8.52
C SER A 64 0.51 -17.47 -7.83
N PHE A 65 0.02 -18.35 -6.98
CA PHE A 65 0.82 -19.35 -6.31
C PHE A 65 0.00 -20.63 -6.21
N ALA A 66 0.60 -21.75 -6.64
CA ALA A 66 -0.04 -23.06 -6.60
C ALA A 66 -1.44 -23.05 -7.24
N PHE A 67 -1.57 -22.36 -8.39
CA PHE A 67 -2.80 -22.24 -9.17
C PHE A 67 -3.86 -21.33 -8.54
N TYR A 68 -3.56 -20.66 -7.44
CA TYR A 68 -4.49 -19.70 -6.85
C TYR A 68 -3.99 -18.28 -7.10
N SER A 69 -4.90 -17.37 -7.41
CA SER A 69 -4.59 -15.97 -7.48
C SER A 69 -4.15 -15.48 -6.11
N ILE A 70 -3.17 -14.61 -6.07
CA ILE A 70 -2.71 -14.03 -4.82
C ILE A 70 -3.51 -12.77 -4.52
N SER A 71 -4.15 -12.74 -3.36
CA SER A 71 -4.76 -11.55 -2.84
C SER A 71 -3.81 -10.95 -1.81
N LEU A 72 -3.24 -9.81 -2.13
CA LEU A 72 -2.32 -9.10 -1.26
C LEU A 72 -3.02 -7.87 -0.70
N GLY A 73 -2.88 -7.65 0.57
CA GLY A 73 -3.36 -6.45 1.23
C GLY A 73 -2.33 -5.95 2.20
N GLY A 74 -2.46 -4.73 2.65
CA GLY A 74 -1.53 -4.19 3.63
C GLY A 74 -1.54 -2.68 3.67
N ARG A 75 -0.59 -2.15 4.42
CA ARG A 75 -0.45 -0.72 4.64
C ARG A 75 1.01 -0.32 4.64
N VAL A 76 1.24 0.89 4.18
CA VAL A 76 2.52 1.55 4.32
C VAL A 76 2.28 2.83 5.11
N SER A 77 3.06 3.02 6.17
CA SER A 77 2.97 4.20 7.00
C SER A 77 3.71 5.38 6.36
N ASN A 78 3.55 6.55 6.93
CA ASN A 78 4.23 7.75 6.44
C ASN A 78 5.74 7.61 6.46
N SER A 79 6.27 6.84 7.39
CA SER A 79 7.71 6.61 7.50
C SER A 79 8.22 5.50 6.59
N GLY A 80 7.32 4.82 5.87
CA GLY A 80 7.68 3.72 5.00
C GLY A 80 7.57 2.34 5.62
N SER A 81 7.12 2.22 6.86
CA SER A 81 6.92 0.90 7.48
C SER A 81 5.79 0.17 6.79
N VAL A 82 6.02 -1.09 6.44
CA VAL A 82 5.10 -1.90 5.65
C VAL A 82 4.63 -3.09 6.44
N SER A 83 3.34 -3.37 6.36
CA SER A 83 2.72 -4.58 6.88
C SER A 83 1.88 -5.19 5.77
N LEU A 84 2.09 -6.46 5.49
CA LEU A 84 1.47 -7.17 4.37
C LEU A 84 0.77 -8.43 4.84
N LYS A 85 -0.30 -8.78 4.12
CA LYS A 85 -0.95 -10.07 4.25
C LYS A 85 -1.27 -10.57 2.84
N ALA A 86 -0.91 -11.80 2.56
CA ALA A 86 -1.18 -12.43 1.28
C ALA A 86 -1.98 -13.71 1.50
N VAL A 87 -2.94 -13.95 0.63
CA VAL A 87 -3.75 -15.17 0.64
C VAL A 87 -3.74 -15.76 -0.77
N ALA A 88 -3.46 -17.04 -0.87
CA ALA A 88 -3.51 -17.78 -2.11
C ALA A 88 -4.20 -19.11 -1.84
N GLY A 89 -5.53 -19.14 -2.00
CA GLY A 89 -6.32 -20.31 -1.63
C GLY A 89 -6.18 -20.63 -0.14
N PRO A 90 -5.76 -21.86 0.20
CA PRO A 90 -5.60 -22.25 1.60
C PRO A 90 -4.30 -21.74 2.24
N ARG A 91 -3.52 -20.94 1.54
CA ARG A 91 -2.24 -20.44 2.01
C ARG A 91 -2.34 -19.01 2.46
N VAL A 92 -1.70 -18.70 3.57
CA VAL A 92 -1.69 -17.36 4.15
C VAL A 92 -0.27 -16.98 4.52
N ALA A 93 0.12 -15.77 4.22
CA ALA A 93 1.44 -15.24 4.56
C ALA A 93 1.31 -13.83 5.13
N HIS A 94 2.24 -13.49 6.00
CA HIS A 94 2.35 -12.16 6.57
C HIS A 94 3.76 -11.65 6.36
N GLY A 95 3.89 -10.38 6.04
CA GLY A 95 5.18 -9.76 5.81
C GLY A 95 5.28 -8.40 6.47
N THR A 96 6.51 -8.00 6.77
CA THR A 96 6.82 -6.68 7.26
C THR A 96 8.08 -6.18 6.58
N GLY A 97 8.26 -4.89 6.56
CA GLY A 97 9.43 -4.30 5.94
C GLY A 97 9.32 -2.80 5.83
N ARG A 98 10.03 -2.26 4.86
CA ARG A 98 10.06 -0.83 4.64
C ARG A 98 10.09 -0.49 3.16
N PHE A 99 9.42 0.60 2.83
CA PHE A 99 9.53 1.23 1.52
C PHE A 99 10.40 2.47 1.63
N SER A 100 11.23 2.67 0.62
CA SER A 100 11.76 3.96 0.24
C SER A 100 10.95 4.45 -0.95
N ARG A 101 11.35 5.54 -1.57
CA ARG A 101 10.56 6.07 -2.70
C ARG A 101 10.46 5.14 -3.89
N VAL A 102 11.48 4.36 -4.14
CA VAL A 102 11.55 3.52 -5.34
C VAL A 102 11.75 2.04 -5.04
N ARG A 103 12.06 1.67 -3.81
CA ARG A 103 12.34 0.29 -3.44
C ARG A 103 11.70 -0.08 -2.13
N GLY A 104 11.52 -1.37 -1.93
CA GLY A 104 11.09 -1.90 -0.66
C GLY A 104 11.72 -3.24 -0.40
N SER A 105 11.78 -3.63 0.86
CA SER A 105 12.29 -4.94 1.26
C SER A 105 11.79 -5.29 2.64
N GLY A 106 11.83 -6.57 2.94
CA GLY A 106 11.40 -7.06 4.24
C GLY A 106 11.46 -8.56 4.31
N THR A 107 10.75 -9.10 5.29
CA THR A 107 10.67 -10.54 5.53
C THR A 107 9.21 -10.97 5.53
N TRP A 108 8.99 -12.25 5.34
CA TRP A 108 7.65 -12.83 5.35
C TRP A 108 7.66 -14.23 5.91
N LYS A 109 6.49 -14.66 6.42
CA LYS A 109 6.24 -16.02 6.89
C LYS A 109 4.88 -16.44 6.40
N GLY A 110 4.78 -17.68 5.97
CA GLY A 110 3.53 -18.21 5.47
C GLY A 110 3.33 -19.65 5.84
N ARG A 111 2.10 -20.12 5.67
CA ARG A 111 1.74 -21.51 5.93
C ARG A 111 0.63 -21.95 4.99
N GLY A 112 0.58 -23.22 4.74
CA GLY A 112 -0.44 -23.85 3.92
C GLY A 112 -0.41 -25.35 4.09
N PRO A 113 -1.12 -26.10 3.23
CA PRO A 113 -1.22 -27.56 3.35
C PRO A 113 0.13 -28.27 3.32
N SER A 114 1.13 -27.70 2.65
CA SER A 114 2.44 -28.32 2.53
C SER A 114 3.42 -27.90 3.63
N GLY A 115 2.99 -27.09 4.59
CA GLY A 115 3.83 -26.69 5.71
C GLY A 115 4.15 -25.21 5.74
N LEU A 116 5.27 -24.89 6.37
CA LEU A 116 5.67 -23.50 6.62
C LEU A 116 6.71 -23.07 5.59
N CYS A 117 6.59 -21.81 5.17
CA CYS A 117 7.60 -21.14 4.37
C CYS A 117 7.92 -19.81 5.00
N SER A 118 9.15 -19.37 4.83
CA SER A 118 9.52 -18.01 5.21
C SER A 118 10.65 -17.53 4.32
N GLY A 119 10.85 -16.25 4.29
CA GLY A 119 11.90 -15.69 3.46
C GLY A 119 11.93 -14.18 3.49
N VAL A 120 12.41 -13.62 2.40
CA VAL A 120 12.55 -12.19 2.22
C VAL A 120 11.72 -11.75 1.02
N TRP A 121 11.37 -10.50 0.98
CA TRP A 121 10.73 -9.92 -0.19
C TRP A 121 11.43 -8.62 -0.57
N SER A 122 11.37 -8.32 -1.83
CA SER A 122 11.86 -7.05 -2.36
C SER A 122 10.84 -6.50 -3.33
N ALA A 123 10.81 -5.19 -3.46
CA ALA A 123 9.89 -4.53 -4.37
C ALA A 123 10.57 -3.34 -5.04
N THR A 124 10.14 -3.07 -6.27
CA THR A 124 10.60 -1.91 -7.01
C THR A 124 9.38 -1.18 -7.56
N ARG A 125 9.47 0.14 -7.56
CA ARG A 125 8.41 0.97 -8.12
C ARG A 125 8.59 1.03 -9.63
N SER A 126 7.49 0.88 -10.32
CA SER A 126 7.47 0.97 -11.79
C SER A 126 7.40 2.41 -12.25
#